data_8e618f592dc51faca0b2449487d5fea4
#
_entry.id   8e618f592dc51faca0b2449487d5fea4
#
_cell.length_a   1.000
_cell.length_b   1.000
_cell.length_c   1.000
_cell.angle_alpha   90.00
_cell.angle_beta   90.00
_cell.angle_gamma   90.00
#
_symmetry.space_group_name_H-M   'P 1'
#
loop_
_entity.id
_entity.type
_entity.pdbx_description
1 polymer ?
#
loop_
_entity_poly.entity_id
_entity_poly.type
_entity_poly.pdbx_seq_one_letter_code
_entity_poly.pdbx_strand_id
1 'polypeptide(L)'
;GTMAHSWVQMFPSQLDAFRAYCRLYPDNATLLVDTYDTLRSGVPDAIKAFNEVLKPMGITKCGIRLDSGDLAYLTRQARKMLDEAGWTECKITCSNSLDERLISELLRQGACIDSFGVGERLITSRSAPVFDGVYKLAAVEEEDGTIVPKIKISENVGKITNPHFKKVYRFYGRDSGMAEADYITVHDEVVDDTQDLVIRDPDATWKQKTMTNFRARELQVPIFKNGELVYDLPSLPEIQAYCKSEVATLWPEVRRFDYPHNYYVDLSDRLLGIKTEMLGAAHNG
;
A
#
# COMPACT_ATOMS: atom_id res chain seq x y z
N GLY A 1 23.13 -1.85 -7.73
CA GLY A 1 23.46 -1.56 -6.34
C GLY A 1 24.15 -0.22 -6.16
N THR A 2 24.47 0.10 -4.93
CA THR A 2 25.16 1.32 -4.52
C THR A 2 26.18 1.00 -3.43
N MET A 3 27.01 1.98 -3.07
CA MET A 3 28.04 1.86 -2.04
C MET A 3 27.53 2.33 -0.67
N ALA A 4 28.32 2.07 0.37
CA ALA A 4 28.16 2.68 1.69
C ALA A 4 29.12 3.87 1.85
N HIS A 5 28.87 4.75 2.83
CA HIS A 5 29.79 5.86 3.17
C HIS A 5 31.20 5.36 3.52
N SER A 6 31.30 4.22 4.20
CA SER A 6 32.58 3.57 4.51
C SER A 6 33.42 3.25 3.27
N TRP A 7 32.80 2.86 2.15
CA TRP A 7 33.51 2.69 0.88
C TRP A 7 34.22 3.98 0.46
N VAL A 8 33.50 5.11 0.49
CA VAL A 8 34.08 6.42 0.12
C VAL A 8 35.24 6.77 1.04
N GLN A 9 35.10 6.53 2.33
CA GLN A 9 36.11 6.82 3.36
C GLN A 9 37.37 5.93 3.28
N MET A 10 37.30 4.79 2.62
CA MET A 10 38.47 3.90 2.44
C MET A 10 39.48 4.42 1.40
N PHE A 11 39.10 5.38 0.59
CA PHE A 11 39.95 5.93 -0.48
C PHE A 11 40.60 7.25 -0.07
N PRO A 12 41.75 7.62 -0.68
CA PRO A 12 42.41 8.90 -0.41
C PRO A 12 41.54 10.12 -0.73
N SER A 13 40.62 9.99 -1.70
CA SER A 13 39.66 10.99 -2.06
C SER A 13 38.31 10.36 -2.44
N GLN A 14 37.22 11.13 -2.27
CA GLN A 14 35.90 10.74 -2.74
C GLN A 14 35.88 10.46 -4.25
N LEU A 15 36.56 11.27 -5.03
CA LEU A 15 36.68 11.07 -6.47
C LEU A 15 37.34 9.73 -6.84
N ASP A 16 38.36 9.32 -6.12
CA ASP A 16 39.04 8.04 -6.37
C ASP A 16 38.11 6.87 -6.04
N ALA A 17 37.33 6.98 -4.96
CA ALA A 17 36.30 6.00 -4.64
C ALA A 17 35.22 5.88 -5.74
N PHE A 18 34.76 6.99 -6.28
CA PHE A 18 33.78 7.04 -7.36
C PHE A 18 34.35 6.47 -8.68
N ARG A 19 35.57 6.81 -9.03
CA ARG A 19 36.26 6.23 -10.19
C ARG A 19 36.41 4.71 -10.09
N ALA A 20 36.79 4.22 -8.92
CA ALA A 20 36.95 2.80 -8.67
C ALA A 20 35.59 2.08 -8.81
N TYR A 21 34.53 2.66 -8.25
CA TYR A 21 33.20 2.08 -8.34
C TYR A 21 32.64 2.05 -9.77
N CYS A 22 32.81 3.14 -10.53
CA CYS A 22 32.43 3.18 -11.95
C CYS A 22 33.17 2.13 -12.79
N ARG A 23 34.44 1.83 -12.50
CA ARG A 23 35.18 0.77 -13.20
C ARG A 23 34.69 -0.62 -12.85
N LEU A 24 34.31 -0.86 -11.57
CA LEU A 24 33.85 -2.16 -11.10
C LEU A 24 32.44 -2.48 -11.56
N TYR A 25 31.58 -1.46 -11.62
CA TYR A 25 30.14 -1.62 -11.91
C TYR A 25 29.67 -0.63 -12.97
N PRO A 26 30.25 -0.65 -14.18
CA PRO A 26 29.99 0.37 -15.19
C PRO A 26 28.50 0.43 -15.61
N ASP A 27 27.83 -0.72 -15.71
CA ASP A 27 26.43 -0.81 -16.14
C ASP A 27 25.41 -0.49 -15.04
N ASN A 28 25.88 -0.30 -13.81
CA ASN A 28 24.98 -0.05 -12.65
C ASN A 28 25.69 0.82 -11.59
N ALA A 29 26.40 1.84 -12.03
CA ALA A 29 27.10 2.77 -11.15
C ALA A 29 26.12 3.74 -10.50
N THR A 30 25.88 3.58 -9.20
CA THR A 30 25.12 4.53 -8.36
C THR A 30 26.04 5.04 -7.25
N LEU A 31 26.41 6.32 -7.31
CA LEU A 31 27.40 6.93 -6.42
C LEU A 31 26.72 7.63 -5.24
N LEU A 32 27.18 7.35 -4.02
CA LEU A 32 26.68 7.95 -2.78
C LEU A 32 27.38 9.31 -2.56
N VAL A 33 26.65 10.41 -2.79
CA VAL A 33 27.25 11.74 -2.96
C VAL A 33 27.21 12.62 -1.72
N ASP A 34 26.69 12.14 -0.62
CA ASP A 34 26.50 12.92 0.62
C ASP A 34 27.41 12.48 1.77
N THR A 35 28.56 11.86 1.47
CA THR A 35 29.54 11.46 2.50
C THR A 35 30.14 12.70 3.20
N TYR A 36 30.39 13.77 2.46
CA TYR A 36 31.01 15.00 2.98
C TYR A 36 30.12 16.24 2.72
N ASP A 37 30.05 16.68 1.45
CA ASP A 37 29.19 17.81 1.05
C ASP A 37 28.58 17.49 -0.31
N THR A 38 27.29 17.34 -0.33
CA THR A 38 26.55 16.88 -1.51
C THR A 38 26.76 17.79 -2.72
N LEU A 39 26.62 19.10 -2.55
CA LEU A 39 26.62 20.04 -3.69
C LEU A 39 27.99 20.61 -4.01
N ARG A 40 28.89 20.74 -3.02
CA ARG A 40 30.22 21.31 -3.23
C ARG A 40 31.25 20.28 -3.72
N SER A 41 31.10 19.03 -3.32
CA SER A 41 32.02 17.96 -3.69
C SER A 41 31.35 16.70 -4.25
N GLY A 42 30.29 16.20 -3.64
CA GLY A 42 29.68 14.92 -3.98
C GLY A 42 29.18 14.83 -5.41
N VAL A 43 28.27 15.71 -5.80
CA VAL A 43 27.74 15.73 -7.18
C VAL A 43 28.81 16.14 -8.20
N PRO A 44 29.66 17.16 -7.96
CA PRO A 44 30.79 17.49 -8.86
C PRO A 44 31.74 16.31 -9.09
N ASP A 45 32.15 15.60 -8.04
CA ASP A 45 33.06 14.45 -8.16
C ASP A 45 32.35 13.27 -8.86
N ALA A 46 31.07 13.08 -8.66
CA ALA A 46 30.29 12.07 -9.38
C ALA A 46 30.28 12.39 -10.90
N ILE A 47 29.96 13.61 -11.28
CA ILE A 47 29.97 14.07 -12.68
C ILE A 47 31.37 13.86 -13.28
N LYS A 48 32.42 14.20 -12.55
CA LYS A 48 33.78 14.02 -12.99
C LYS A 48 34.14 12.54 -13.20
N ALA A 49 33.77 11.67 -12.26
CA ALA A 49 33.95 10.23 -12.39
C ALA A 49 33.16 9.65 -13.59
N PHE A 50 31.95 10.08 -13.82
CA PHE A 50 31.16 9.69 -14.98
C PHE A 50 31.80 10.12 -16.28
N ASN A 51 32.29 11.36 -16.38
CA ASN A 51 32.95 11.87 -17.56
C ASN A 51 34.29 11.14 -17.86
N GLU A 52 35.04 10.79 -16.83
CA GLU A 52 36.37 10.16 -16.99
C GLU A 52 36.28 8.65 -17.19
N VAL A 53 35.26 7.97 -16.67
CA VAL A 53 35.14 6.50 -16.67
C VAL A 53 34.02 6.00 -17.56
N LEU A 54 32.77 6.45 -17.34
CA LEU A 54 31.62 5.89 -18.04
C LEU A 54 31.47 6.43 -19.47
N LYS A 55 31.68 7.73 -19.65
CA LYS A 55 31.55 8.38 -20.97
C LYS A 55 32.45 7.80 -22.04
N PRO A 56 33.75 7.51 -21.76
CA PRO A 56 34.62 6.85 -22.74
C PRO A 56 34.21 5.41 -23.09
N MET A 57 33.44 4.75 -22.18
CA MET A 57 32.87 3.41 -22.42
C MET A 57 31.54 3.46 -23.19
N GLY A 58 31.04 4.65 -23.54
CA GLY A 58 29.74 4.83 -24.18
C GLY A 58 28.53 4.58 -23.25
N ILE A 59 28.77 4.58 -21.93
CA ILE A 59 27.72 4.32 -20.94
C ILE A 59 27.08 5.64 -20.50
N THR A 60 25.77 5.74 -20.65
CA THR A 60 24.96 6.90 -20.25
C THR A 60 24.07 6.63 -19.03
N LYS A 61 23.84 5.36 -18.72
CA LYS A 61 23.01 4.94 -17.57
C LYS A 61 23.87 4.92 -16.30
N CYS A 62 23.59 5.84 -15.40
CA CYS A 62 24.25 5.94 -14.10
C CYS A 62 23.26 6.47 -13.06
N GLY A 63 23.67 6.58 -11.82
CA GLY A 63 22.86 7.14 -10.75
C GLY A 63 23.70 7.79 -9.66
N ILE A 64 23.04 8.63 -8.88
CA ILE A 64 23.51 9.12 -7.60
C ILE A 64 22.55 8.74 -6.50
N ARG A 65 23.04 8.63 -5.27
CA ARG A 65 22.23 8.39 -4.07
C ARG A 65 22.48 9.48 -3.04
N LEU A 66 21.40 9.96 -2.45
CA LEU A 66 21.39 10.87 -1.30
C LEU A 66 20.73 10.14 -0.10
N ASP A 67 21.38 10.19 1.04
CA ASP A 67 20.98 9.49 2.27
C ASP A 67 20.78 10.45 3.44
N SER A 68 21.00 11.77 3.27
CA SER A 68 20.94 12.76 4.33
C SER A 68 20.61 14.18 3.84
N GLY A 69 20.27 15.05 4.80
CA GLY A 69 19.99 16.46 4.56
C GLY A 69 18.57 16.75 4.05
N ASP A 70 18.36 17.94 3.51
CA ASP A 70 17.10 18.34 2.87
C ASP A 70 17.01 17.69 1.48
N LEU A 71 16.44 16.49 1.43
CA LEU A 71 16.36 15.71 0.19
C LEU A 71 15.59 16.43 -0.91
N ALA A 72 14.54 17.21 -0.59
CA ALA A 72 13.79 17.93 -1.60
C ALA A 72 14.63 19.02 -2.25
N TYR A 73 15.34 19.80 -1.47
CA TYR A 73 16.25 20.85 -1.97
C TYR A 73 17.44 20.23 -2.70
N LEU A 74 18.13 19.27 -2.07
CA LEU A 74 19.36 18.69 -2.60
C LEU A 74 19.14 17.97 -3.92
N THR A 75 18.02 17.23 -4.06
CA THR A 75 17.73 16.52 -5.32
C THR A 75 17.44 17.46 -6.48
N ARG A 76 16.74 18.59 -6.23
CA ARG A 76 16.54 19.61 -7.27
C ARG A 76 17.85 20.25 -7.73
N GLN A 77 18.74 20.58 -6.78
CA GLN A 77 20.05 21.13 -7.13
C GLN A 77 20.93 20.10 -7.87
N ALA A 78 20.98 18.87 -7.35
CA ALA A 78 21.72 17.79 -7.99
C ALA A 78 21.22 17.52 -9.43
N ARG A 79 19.90 17.49 -9.63
CA ARG A 79 19.29 17.33 -10.97
C ARG A 79 19.75 18.41 -11.93
N LYS A 80 19.70 19.68 -11.48
CA LYS A 80 20.17 20.81 -12.28
C LYS A 80 21.65 20.66 -12.68
N MET A 81 22.53 20.32 -11.73
CA MET A 81 23.96 20.13 -11.97
C MET A 81 24.23 18.97 -12.95
N LEU A 82 23.49 17.87 -12.81
CA LEU A 82 23.60 16.72 -13.72
C LEU A 82 23.15 17.07 -15.13
N ASP A 83 22.05 17.80 -15.28
CA ASP A 83 21.54 18.24 -16.58
C ASP A 83 22.47 19.20 -17.27
N GLU A 84 23.02 20.20 -16.55
CA GLU A 84 24.01 21.15 -17.07
C GLU A 84 25.31 20.45 -17.52
N ALA A 85 25.65 19.32 -16.87
CA ALA A 85 26.80 18.48 -17.25
C ALA A 85 26.51 17.49 -18.39
N GLY A 86 25.26 17.44 -18.88
CA GLY A 86 24.83 16.54 -19.97
C GLY A 86 24.42 15.13 -19.50
N TRP A 87 24.28 14.88 -18.16
CA TRP A 87 23.87 13.62 -17.57
C TRP A 87 22.37 13.59 -17.28
N THR A 88 21.54 13.91 -18.28
CA THR A 88 20.07 14.03 -18.17
C THR A 88 19.38 12.72 -17.79
N GLU A 89 19.96 11.56 -18.18
CA GLU A 89 19.43 10.23 -17.87
C GLU A 89 19.91 9.66 -16.52
N CYS A 90 20.79 10.39 -15.81
CA CYS A 90 21.30 9.97 -14.52
C CYS A 90 20.17 9.91 -13.50
N LYS A 91 20.01 8.76 -12.84
CA LYS A 91 18.95 8.53 -11.86
C LYS A 91 19.33 9.04 -10.47
N ILE A 92 18.36 9.58 -9.75
CA ILE A 92 18.53 10.04 -8.37
C ILE A 92 17.74 9.11 -7.45
N THR A 93 18.48 8.45 -6.55
CA THR A 93 17.92 7.58 -5.51
C THR A 93 18.02 8.26 -4.16
N CYS A 94 16.96 8.23 -3.37
CA CYS A 94 16.98 8.71 -1.99
C CYS A 94 16.71 7.58 -1.01
N SER A 95 17.34 7.66 0.15
CA SER A 95 17.18 6.74 1.26
C SER A 95 17.24 7.50 2.59
N ASN A 96 17.24 6.81 3.72
CA ASN A 96 17.22 7.31 5.08
C ASN A 96 15.82 7.50 5.64
N SER A 97 15.41 6.56 6.48
CA SER A 97 14.19 6.61 7.31
C SER A 97 12.91 7.00 6.54
N LEU A 98 12.84 6.59 5.27
CA LEU A 98 11.71 6.88 4.41
C LEU A 98 10.50 6.02 4.77
N ASP A 99 9.34 6.65 4.73
CA ASP A 99 8.03 6.02 4.82
C ASP A 99 7.06 6.66 3.82
N GLU A 100 5.84 6.16 3.78
CA GLU A 100 4.80 6.60 2.85
C GLU A 100 4.48 8.10 2.99
N ARG A 101 4.52 8.65 4.21
CA ARG A 101 4.21 10.06 4.46
C ARG A 101 5.36 10.97 4.02
N LEU A 102 6.59 10.60 4.39
CA LEU A 102 7.77 11.37 4.00
C LEU A 102 7.97 11.36 2.48
N ILE A 103 7.76 10.21 1.83
CA ILE A 103 7.81 10.10 0.37
C ILE A 103 6.76 11.01 -0.28
N SER A 104 5.52 10.97 0.20
CA SER A 104 4.44 11.83 -0.30
C SER A 104 4.80 13.31 -0.15
N GLU A 105 5.38 13.71 0.99
CA GLU A 105 5.79 15.08 1.27
C GLU A 105 6.96 15.53 0.37
N LEU A 106 7.98 14.70 0.19
CA LEU A 106 9.10 15.00 -0.70
C LEU A 106 8.63 15.23 -2.14
N LEU A 107 7.74 14.38 -2.65
CA LEU A 107 7.16 14.53 -3.98
C LEU A 107 6.32 15.81 -4.09
N ARG A 108 5.54 16.14 -3.06
CA ARG A 108 4.76 17.38 -3.00
C ARG A 108 5.64 18.63 -3.01
N GLN A 109 6.83 18.57 -2.42
CA GLN A 109 7.83 19.64 -2.45
C GLN A 109 8.61 19.71 -3.78
N GLY A 110 8.28 18.86 -4.75
CA GLY A 110 8.91 18.85 -6.06
C GLY A 110 10.33 18.25 -6.04
N ALA A 111 10.61 17.31 -5.14
CA ALA A 111 11.87 16.58 -5.15
C ALA A 111 12.06 15.81 -6.48
N CYS A 112 13.27 15.85 -7.01
CA CYS A 112 13.65 15.15 -8.24
C CYS A 112 14.20 13.77 -7.89
N ILE A 113 13.33 12.80 -7.63
CA ILE A 113 13.69 11.46 -7.17
C ILE A 113 13.12 10.42 -8.13
N ASP A 114 13.97 9.52 -8.62
CA ASP A 114 13.59 8.42 -9.50
C ASP A 114 13.29 7.12 -8.74
N SER A 115 13.92 6.91 -7.57
CA SER A 115 13.73 5.72 -6.75
C SER A 115 13.99 5.98 -5.27
N PHE A 116 13.37 5.14 -4.43
CA PHE A 116 13.46 5.24 -2.99
C PHE A 116 14.01 3.96 -2.39
N GLY A 117 15.02 4.10 -1.51
CA GLY A 117 15.51 3.03 -0.66
C GLY A 117 14.76 3.03 0.67
N VAL A 118 13.69 2.23 0.76
CA VAL A 118 12.88 2.11 1.98
C VAL A 118 13.27 0.84 2.72
N GLY A 119 13.74 0.97 3.94
CA GLY A 119 14.28 -0.14 4.73
C GLY A 119 13.53 -0.37 6.03
N GLU A 120 14.11 0.09 7.14
CA GLU A 120 13.65 -0.22 8.51
C GLU A 120 12.16 0.07 8.72
N ARG A 121 11.65 1.21 8.27
CA ARG A 121 10.23 1.55 8.48
C ARG A 121 9.26 0.64 7.73
N LEU A 122 9.68 0.10 6.57
CA LEU A 122 8.90 -0.87 5.81
C LEU A 122 8.94 -2.25 6.46
N ILE A 123 10.13 -2.78 6.75
CA ILE A 123 10.28 -4.16 7.27
C ILE A 123 9.76 -4.32 8.70
N THR A 124 9.75 -3.25 9.50
CA THR A 124 9.17 -3.25 10.84
C THR A 124 7.70 -2.88 10.86
N SER A 125 7.12 -2.50 9.70
CA SER A 125 5.76 -1.92 9.62
C SER A 125 5.54 -0.85 10.69
N ARG A 126 6.46 0.13 10.79
CA ARG A 126 6.62 1.03 11.94
C ARG A 126 5.34 1.74 12.38
N SER A 127 4.47 2.08 11.45
CA SER A 127 3.18 2.74 11.77
C SER A 127 2.18 1.81 12.45
N ALA A 128 2.27 0.48 12.21
CA ALA A 128 1.43 -0.55 12.80
C ALA A 128 2.21 -1.88 12.87
N PRO A 129 3.18 -2.02 13.80
CA PRO A 129 4.14 -3.11 13.79
C PRO A 129 3.58 -4.48 14.24
N VAL A 130 2.34 -4.48 14.74
CA VAL A 130 1.68 -5.70 15.24
C VAL A 130 0.39 -5.92 14.49
N PHE A 131 0.23 -7.09 13.89
CA PHE A 131 -1.05 -7.58 13.41
C PHE A 131 -1.79 -8.23 14.56
N ASP A 132 -2.82 -7.56 15.10
CA ASP A 132 -3.69 -8.14 16.10
C ASP A 132 -4.61 -9.18 15.44
N GLY A 133 -4.25 -10.44 15.61
CA GLY A 133 -5.12 -11.56 15.24
C GLY A 133 -6.13 -11.85 16.33
N VAL A 134 -7.42 -11.78 16.02
CA VAL A 134 -8.51 -12.15 16.95
C VAL A 134 -9.46 -13.12 16.26
N TYR A 135 -9.67 -14.27 16.89
CA TYR A 135 -10.71 -15.23 16.52
C TYR A 135 -11.94 -15.03 17.40
N LYS A 136 -13.11 -14.91 16.78
CA LYS A 136 -14.39 -14.80 17.49
C LYS A 136 -15.43 -15.69 16.86
N LEU A 137 -16.11 -16.49 17.70
CA LEU A 137 -17.22 -17.32 17.27
C LEU A 137 -18.38 -16.43 16.82
N ALA A 138 -18.86 -16.64 15.60
CA ALA A 138 -19.97 -15.89 15.01
C ALA A 138 -21.22 -16.74 14.77
N ALA A 139 -21.07 -18.05 14.64
CA ALA A 139 -22.18 -19.00 14.47
C ALA A 139 -21.72 -20.42 14.84
N VAL A 140 -22.68 -21.28 15.11
CA VAL A 140 -22.52 -22.73 15.27
C VAL A 140 -23.52 -23.40 14.36
N GLU A 141 -23.12 -24.45 13.66
CA GLU A 141 -24.01 -25.34 12.92
C GLU A 141 -24.43 -26.49 13.85
N GLU A 142 -25.72 -26.69 13.98
CA GLU A 142 -26.30 -27.78 14.77
C GLU A 142 -26.34 -29.10 13.93
N GLU A 143 -26.68 -30.23 14.58
CA GLU A 143 -26.70 -31.55 13.92
C GLU A 143 -27.67 -31.63 12.74
N ASP A 144 -28.72 -30.83 12.74
CA ASP A 144 -29.71 -30.74 11.67
C ASP A 144 -29.31 -29.77 10.53
N GLY A 145 -28.11 -29.16 10.61
CA GLY A 145 -27.62 -28.17 9.65
C GLY A 145 -28.09 -26.75 9.91
N THR A 146 -28.81 -26.48 10.99
CA THR A 146 -29.29 -25.14 11.35
C THR A 146 -28.12 -24.29 11.81
N ILE A 147 -27.95 -23.10 11.21
CA ILE A 147 -26.93 -22.14 11.60
C ILE A 147 -27.46 -21.23 12.72
N VAL A 148 -26.94 -21.41 13.93
CA VAL A 148 -27.30 -20.63 15.10
C VAL A 148 -26.29 -19.47 15.28
N PRO A 149 -26.73 -18.20 15.18
CA PRO A 149 -25.85 -17.05 15.33
C PRO A 149 -25.33 -16.95 16.76
N LYS A 150 -24.06 -16.50 16.88
CA LYS A 150 -23.40 -16.21 18.14
C LYS A 150 -22.81 -14.81 18.09
N ILE A 151 -22.88 -14.09 19.22
CA ILE A 151 -22.34 -12.73 19.33
C ILE A 151 -21.54 -12.60 20.63
N LYS A 152 -20.40 -11.91 20.53
CA LYS A 152 -19.71 -11.43 21.71
C LYS A 152 -20.04 -9.96 21.91
N ILE A 153 -20.60 -9.61 23.03
CA ILE A 153 -20.87 -8.23 23.45
C ILE A 153 -19.65 -7.67 24.18
N SER A 154 -19.32 -6.43 23.95
CA SER A 154 -18.21 -5.72 24.55
C SER A 154 -18.63 -4.30 24.88
N GLU A 155 -18.13 -3.74 25.98
CA GLU A 155 -18.29 -2.32 26.30
C GLU A 155 -17.74 -1.40 25.19
N ASN A 156 -16.71 -1.84 24.47
CA ASN A 156 -16.26 -1.15 23.27
C ASN A 156 -17.10 -1.60 22.07
N VAL A 157 -17.98 -0.74 21.59
CA VAL A 157 -18.88 -0.98 20.45
C VAL A 157 -18.13 -1.46 19.22
N GLY A 158 -16.96 -0.89 18.91
CA GLY A 158 -16.12 -1.30 17.78
C GLY A 158 -15.56 -2.74 17.88
N LYS A 159 -15.68 -3.40 19.04
CA LYS A 159 -15.29 -4.80 19.28
C LYS A 159 -16.49 -5.77 19.25
N ILE A 160 -17.69 -5.29 19.04
CA ILE A 160 -18.89 -6.13 18.89
C ILE A 160 -18.84 -6.79 17.52
N THR A 161 -18.96 -8.12 17.48
CA THR A 161 -18.92 -8.88 16.23
C THR A 161 -20.26 -8.83 15.50
N ASN A 162 -20.21 -8.92 14.17
CA ASN A 162 -21.40 -9.23 13.40
C ASN A 162 -21.67 -10.75 13.49
N PRO A 163 -22.82 -11.18 13.97
CA PRO A 163 -23.16 -12.60 14.16
C PRO A 163 -23.42 -13.31 12.83
N HIS A 164 -23.65 -14.61 12.90
CA HIS A 164 -24.05 -15.48 11.80
C HIS A 164 -22.91 -15.89 10.86
N PHE A 165 -23.18 -16.87 9.99
CA PHE A 165 -22.35 -17.21 8.85
C PHE A 165 -22.67 -16.25 7.70
N LYS A 166 -21.65 -15.61 7.09
CA LYS A 166 -21.81 -14.40 6.28
C LYS A 166 -21.11 -14.50 4.94
N LYS A 167 -21.61 -13.70 3.98
CA LYS A 167 -20.94 -13.37 2.73
C LYS A 167 -20.60 -11.88 2.70
N VAL A 168 -19.58 -11.52 1.90
CA VAL A 168 -19.20 -10.14 1.64
C VAL A 168 -19.24 -9.90 0.14
N TYR A 169 -19.98 -8.90 -0.26
CA TYR A 169 -20.07 -8.42 -1.63
C TYR A 169 -19.37 -7.06 -1.75
N ARG A 170 -18.69 -6.83 -2.85
CA ARG A 170 -18.24 -5.50 -3.28
C ARG A 170 -19.06 -5.04 -4.46
N PHE A 171 -19.57 -3.82 -4.35
CA PHE A 171 -20.35 -3.18 -5.39
C PHE A 171 -19.48 -2.25 -6.23
N TYR A 172 -19.57 -2.41 -7.55
CA TYR A 172 -18.86 -1.59 -8.51
C TYR A 172 -19.88 -0.86 -9.39
N GLY A 173 -19.70 0.43 -9.59
CA GLY A 173 -20.49 1.16 -10.60
C GLY A 173 -20.24 0.55 -11.98
N ARG A 174 -21.31 0.22 -12.73
CA ARG A 174 -21.17 -0.42 -14.06
C ARG A 174 -20.49 0.50 -15.07
N ASP A 175 -20.71 1.80 -14.98
CA ASP A 175 -20.13 2.78 -15.89
C ASP A 175 -18.71 3.18 -15.52
N SER A 176 -18.42 3.28 -14.23
CA SER A 176 -17.12 3.73 -13.71
C SER A 176 -16.11 2.59 -13.49
N GLY A 177 -16.59 1.37 -13.21
CA GLY A 177 -15.77 0.26 -12.74
C GLY A 177 -15.19 0.47 -11.34
N MET A 178 -15.53 1.58 -10.66
CA MET A 178 -15.01 1.92 -9.34
C MET A 178 -15.82 1.23 -8.24
N ALA A 179 -15.13 0.81 -7.18
CA ALA A 179 -15.76 0.26 -5.98
C ALA A 179 -16.52 1.36 -5.22
N GLU A 180 -17.76 1.09 -4.89
CA GLU A 180 -18.67 2.07 -4.27
C GLU A 180 -19.04 1.72 -2.82
N ALA A 181 -19.13 0.43 -2.51
CA ALA A 181 -19.44 -0.06 -1.17
C ALA A 181 -19.10 -1.53 -1.03
N ASP A 182 -18.86 -2.00 0.19
CA ASP A 182 -18.92 -3.41 0.56
C ASP A 182 -20.21 -3.69 1.34
N TYR A 183 -20.80 -4.86 1.13
CA TYR A 183 -22.06 -5.24 1.71
C TYR A 183 -21.97 -6.63 2.32
N ILE A 184 -22.28 -6.73 3.61
CA ILE A 184 -22.17 -7.98 4.37
C ILE A 184 -23.58 -8.54 4.57
N THR A 185 -23.78 -9.78 4.13
CA THR A 185 -25.08 -10.46 4.19
C THR A 185 -25.00 -11.75 5.01
N VAL A 186 -26.13 -12.31 5.37
CA VAL A 186 -26.19 -13.71 5.81
C VAL A 186 -25.82 -14.61 4.62
N HIS A 187 -25.24 -15.77 4.87
CA HIS A 187 -24.63 -16.65 3.85
C HIS A 187 -25.61 -17.13 2.77
N ASP A 188 -26.91 -17.24 3.07
CA ASP A 188 -27.97 -17.70 2.18
C ASP A 188 -28.67 -16.55 1.42
N GLU A 189 -28.33 -15.30 1.70
CA GLU A 189 -28.80 -14.16 0.92
C GLU A 189 -28.08 -14.06 -0.42
N VAL A 190 -28.82 -13.68 -1.44
CA VAL A 190 -28.30 -13.42 -2.79
C VAL A 190 -28.60 -11.95 -3.12
N VAL A 191 -27.56 -11.24 -3.54
CA VAL A 191 -27.70 -9.85 -4.00
C VAL A 191 -28.10 -9.87 -5.47
N ASP A 192 -29.27 -9.30 -5.78
CA ASP A 192 -29.70 -9.08 -7.15
C ASP A 192 -29.21 -7.69 -7.62
N ASP A 193 -28.17 -7.66 -8.42
CA ASP A 193 -27.59 -6.42 -8.96
C ASP A 193 -28.27 -5.91 -10.23
N THR A 194 -29.43 -6.48 -10.59
CA THR A 194 -30.32 -5.96 -11.64
C THR A 194 -31.39 -5.03 -11.08
N GLN A 195 -31.54 -4.95 -9.75
CA GLN A 195 -32.49 -4.09 -9.04
C GLN A 195 -31.76 -3.06 -8.19
N ASP A 196 -32.42 -1.95 -7.94
CA ASP A 196 -31.92 -0.95 -7.01
C ASP A 196 -31.90 -1.51 -5.59
N LEU A 197 -30.81 -1.27 -4.87
CA LEU A 197 -30.61 -1.75 -3.51
C LEU A 197 -30.32 -0.58 -2.55
N VAL A 198 -31.09 -0.46 -1.48
CA VAL A 198 -30.82 0.50 -0.41
C VAL A 198 -29.89 -0.13 0.62
N ILE A 199 -28.72 0.48 0.80
CA ILE A 199 -27.77 0.12 1.85
C ILE A 199 -27.80 1.17 2.96
N ARG A 200 -27.50 0.73 4.20
CA ARG A 200 -27.57 1.59 5.39
C ARG A 200 -26.37 1.37 6.28
N ASP A 201 -25.83 2.48 6.78
CA ASP A 201 -24.80 2.47 7.82
C ASP A 201 -25.36 1.74 9.07
N PRO A 202 -24.71 0.66 9.53
CA PRO A 202 -25.21 -0.14 10.66
C PRO A 202 -25.22 0.62 12.01
N ASP A 203 -24.37 1.65 12.14
CA ASP A 203 -24.25 2.46 13.37
C ASP A 203 -25.04 3.77 13.29
N ALA A 204 -25.47 4.15 12.07
CA ALA A 204 -26.20 5.39 11.79
C ALA A 204 -27.28 5.15 10.72
N THR A 205 -28.30 4.39 11.06
CA THR A 205 -29.33 3.84 10.13
C THR A 205 -30.10 4.89 9.33
N TRP A 206 -30.09 6.15 9.75
CA TRP A 206 -30.63 7.29 8.95
C TRP A 206 -29.73 7.65 7.75
N LYS A 207 -28.46 7.26 7.75
CA LYS A 207 -27.57 7.38 6.59
C LYS A 207 -27.80 6.19 5.69
N GLN A 208 -28.33 6.48 4.51
CA GLN A 208 -28.63 5.44 3.52
C GLN A 208 -28.19 5.90 2.14
N LYS A 209 -27.84 4.93 1.29
CA LYS A 209 -27.50 5.14 -0.12
C LYS A 209 -28.31 4.16 -0.96
N THR A 210 -28.95 4.62 -2.01
CA THR A 210 -29.54 3.74 -3.03
C THR A 210 -28.46 3.42 -4.07
N MET A 211 -28.11 2.14 -4.15
CA MET A 211 -27.21 1.61 -5.18
C MET A 211 -28.02 1.37 -6.43
N THR A 212 -27.69 2.06 -7.51
CA THR A 212 -28.28 1.92 -8.83
C THR A 212 -27.20 1.60 -9.85
N ASN A 213 -27.53 0.88 -10.90
CA ASN A 213 -26.60 0.56 -12.01
C ASN A 213 -25.22 0.04 -11.50
N PHE A 214 -25.25 -0.90 -10.59
CA PHE A 214 -24.05 -1.50 -10.00
C PHE A 214 -23.88 -2.96 -10.42
N ARG A 215 -22.69 -3.51 -10.19
CA ARG A 215 -22.36 -4.94 -10.27
C ARG A 215 -21.91 -5.40 -8.89
N ALA A 216 -22.51 -6.48 -8.39
CA ALA A 216 -22.09 -7.14 -7.16
C ALA A 216 -21.09 -8.26 -7.45
N ARG A 217 -20.01 -8.33 -6.68
CA ARG A 217 -19.03 -9.41 -6.69
C ARG A 217 -18.87 -9.98 -5.28
N GLU A 218 -19.13 -11.27 -5.09
CA GLU A 218 -18.77 -11.94 -3.85
C GLU A 218 -17.25 -11.98 -3.71
N LEU A 219 -16.73 -11.56 -2.56
CA LEU A 219 -15.29 -11.44 -2.32
C LEU A 219 -14.67 -12.72 -1.76
N GLN A 220 -15.48 -13.57 -1.12
CA GLN A 220 -15.00 -14.79 -0.50
C GLN A 220 -14.86 -15.89 -1.56
N VAL A 221 -13.71 -16.56 -1.51
CA VAL A 221 -13.44 -17.74 -2.35
C VAL A 221 -13.10 -18.92 -1.44
N PRO A 222 -13.56 -20.14 -1.76
CA PRO A 222 -13.20 -21.31 -0.98
C PRO A 222 -11.72 -21.65 -1.19
N ILE A 223 -10.97 -21.77 -0.10
CA ILE A 223 -9.57 -22.21 -0.11
C ILE A 223 -9.49 -23.71 0.23
N PHE A 224 -10.22 -24.13 1.26
CA PHE A 224 -10.35 -25.53 1.65
C PHE A 224 -11.82 -25.95 1.67
N LYS A 225 -12.10 -27.17 1.22
CA LYS A 225 -13.40 -27.80 1.30
C LYS A 225 -13.23 -29.24 1.78
N ASN A 226 -13.89 -29.61 2.88
CA ASN A 226 -13.78 -30.92 3.52
C ASN A 226 -12.30 -31.35 3.78
N GLY A 227 -11.44 -30.39 4.16
CA GLY A 227 -10.02 -30.63 4.42
C GLY A 227 -9.10 -30.65 3.19
N GLU A 228 -9.67 -30.57 1.98
CA GLU A 228 -8.90 -30.54 0.73
C GLU A 228 -8.69 -29.11 0.24
N LEU A 229 -7.50 -28.82 -0.24
CA LEU A 229 -7.18 -27.54 -0.91
C LEU A 229 -7.89 -27.49 -2.26
N VAL A 230 -8.81 -26.55 -2.44
CA VAL A 230 -9.61 -26.35 -3.67
C VAL A 230 -9.28 -25.05 -4.40
N TYR A 231 -8.23 -24.37 -4.00
CA TYR A 231 -7.79 -23.10 -4.56
C TYR A 231 -6.39 -23.21 -5.17
N ASP A 232 -6.27 -22.80 -6.43
CA ASP A 232 -4.96 -22.70 -7.09
C ASP A 232 -4.19 -21.51 -6.50
N LEU A 233 -3.06 -21.79 -5.85
CA LEU A 233 -2.23 -20.75 -5.23
C LEU A 233 -1.58 -19.89 -6.31
N PRO A 234 -1.87 -18.59 -6.38
CA PRO A 234 -1.30 -17.72 -7.39
C PRO A 234 0.19 -17.47 -7.14
N SER A 235 0.93 -17.22 -8.21
CA SER A 235 2.31 -16.78 -8.13
C SER A 235 2.42 -15.35 -7.59
N LEU A 236 3.61 -14.95 -7.08
CA LEU A 236 3.83 -13.59 -6.58
C LEU A 236 3.50 -12.49 -7.61
N PRO A 237 3.86 -12.60 -8.90
CA PRO A 237 3.47 -11.60 -9.91
C PRO A 237 1.94 -11.48 -10.06
N GLU A 238 1.19 -12.60 -10.00
CA GLU A 238 -0.28 -12.59 -10.06
C GLU A 238 -0.87 -11.90 -8.83
N ILE A 239 -0.34 -12.18 -7.63
CA ILE A 239 -0.76 -11.49 -6.38
C ILE A 239 -0.53 -9.99 -6.49
N GLN A 240 0.63 -9.56 -7.01
CA GLN A 240 0.95 -8.15 -7.20
C GLN A 240 0.01 -7.48 -8.21
N ALA A 241 -0.25 -8.15 -9.33
CA ALA A 241 -1.17 -7.66 -10.36
C ALA A 241 -2.59 -7.52 -9.81
N TYR A 242 -3.06 -8.53 -9.09
CA TYR A 242 -4.37 -8.52 -8.42
C TYR A 242 -4.48 -7.36 -7.41
N CYS A 243 -3.51 -7.22 -6.50
CA CYS A 243 -3.49 -6.13 -5.54
C CYS A 243 -3.54 -4.75 -6.23
N LYS A 244 -2.72 -4.56 -7.28
CA LYS A 244 -2.69 -3.31 -8.04
C LYS A 244 -4.04 -3.03 -8.72
N SER A 245 -4.67 -4.03 -9.31
CA SER A 245 -5.98 -3.87 -9.96
C SER A 245 -7.08 -3.53 -8.96
N GLU A 246 -7.12 -4.20 -7.80
CA GLU A 246 -8.13 -3.94 -6.77
C GLU A 246 -7.98 -2.54 -6.15
N VAL A 247 -6.74 -2.14 -5.83
CA VAL A 247 -6.48 -0.78 -5.31
C VAL A 247 -6.86 0.30 -6.34
N ALA A 248 -6.68 0.02 -7.64
CA ALA A 248 -7.05 0.96 -8.70
C ALA A 248 -8.57 1.19 -8.79
N THR A 249 -9.40 0.26 -8.30
CA THR A 249 -10.86 0.43 -8.26
C THR A 249 -11.33 1.38 -7.16
N LEU A 250 -10.49 1.68 -6.17
CA LEU A 250 -10.85 2.62 -5.10
C LEU A 250 -10.68 4.07 -5.57
N TRP A 251 -11.64 4.92 -5.24
CA TRP A 251 -11.58 6.34 -5.52
C TRP A 251 -10.34 7.00 -4.88
N PRO A 252 -9.71 8.00 -5.54
CA PRO A 252 -8.54 8.69 -4.99
C PRO A 252 -8.78 9.24 -3.58
N GLU A 253 -10.01 9.70 -3.30
CA GLU A 253 -10.42 10.26 -2.01
C GLU A 253 -10.36 9.23 -0.88
N VAL A 254 -10.68 7.97 -1.15
CA VAL A 254 -10.61 6.85 -0.19
C VAL A 254 -9.15 6.46 0.09
N ARG A 255 -8.26 6.63 -0.90
CA ARG A 255 -6.85 6.24 -0.82
C ARG A 255 -5.92 7.27 -0.18
N ARG A 256 -6.44 8.42 0.27
CA ARG A 256 -5.61 9.45 0.92
C ARG A 256 -5.02 8.94 2.22
N PHE A 257 -3.79 9.33 2.52
CA PHE A 257 -3.18 9.07 3.82
C PHE A 257 -3.79 9.93 4.93
N ASP A 258 -4.15 11.17 4.59
CA ASP A 258 -4.73 12.13 5.53
C ASP A 258 -6.16 12.45 5.11
N TYR A 259 -7.07 12.40 6.08
CA TYR A 259 -8.51 12.65 5.88
C TYR A 259 -9.10 11.85 4.71
N PRO A 260 -8.96 10.51 4.69
CA PRO A 260 -9.59 9.70 3.66
C PRO A 260 -11.10 9.85 3.72
N HIS A 261 -11.74 9.79 2.57
CA HIS A 261 -13.19 9.66 2.52
C HIS A 261 -13.60 8.29 3.07
N ASN A 262 -14.70 8.25 3.84
CA ASN A 262 -15.23 7.02 4.37
C ASN A 262 -15.68 6.10 3.23
N TYR A 263 -15.22 4.86 3.26
CA TYR A 263 -15.72 3.81 2.39
C TYR A 263 -16.87 3.10 3.09
N TYR A 264 -17.99 2.89 2.39
CA TYR A 264 -19.17 2.26 2.95
C TYR A 264 -18.95 0.77 3.14
N VAL A 265 -19.23 0.27 4.35
CA VAL A 265 -19.23 -1.17 4.68
C VAL A 265 -20.50 -1.43 5.47
N ASP A 266 -21.56 -1.80 4.76
CA ASP A 266 -22.91 -1.87 5.31
C ASP A 266 -23.38 -3.32 5.49
N LEU A 267 -24.39 -3.51 6.33
CA LEU A 267 -24.99 -4.82 6.60
C LEU A 267 -26.33 -4.94 5.86
N SER A 268 -26.69 -6.17 5.48
CA SER A 268 -28.05 -6.44 5.01
C SER A 268 -29.07 -6.18 6.13
N ASP A 269 -30.27 -5.79 5.74
CA ASP A 269 -31.36 -5.54 6.71
C ASP A 269 -31.62 -6.78 7.60
N ARG A 270 -31.48 -8.00 7.02
CA ARG A 270 -31.61 -9.25 7.75
C ARG A 270 -30.48 -9.44 8.77
N LEU A 271 -29.23 -9.23 8.37
CA LEU A 271 -28.09 -9.36 9.27
C LEU A 271 -28.11 -8.30 10.37
N LEU A 272 -28.48 -7.08 10.03
CA LEU A 272 -28.64 -5.98 10.99
C LEU A 272 -29.77 -6.27 11.99
N GLY A 273 -30.88 -6.83 11.53
CA GLY A 273 -32.00 -7.27 12.38
C GLY A 273 -31.57 -8.33 13.40
N ILE A 274 -30.89 -9.39 12.94
CA ILE A 274 -30.32 -10.44 13.80
C ILE A 274 -29.37 -9.84 14.85
N LYS A 275 -28.45 -8.97 14.43
CA LYS A 275 -27.51 -8.30 15.35
C LYS A 275 -28.23 -7.48 16.41
N THR A 276 -29.22 -6.69 16.01
CA THR A 276 -30.00 -5.82 16.89
C THR A 276 -30.81 -6.62 17.91
N GLU A 277 -31.47 -7.70 17.47
CA GLU A 277 -32.23 -8.60 18.32
C GLU A 277 -31.34 -9.25 19.39
N MET A 278 -30.17 -9.78 18.99
CA MET A 278 -29.22 -10.40 19.91
C MET A 278 -28.66 -9.41 20.93
N LEU A 279 -28.40 -8.15 20.53
CA LEU A 279 -27.99 -7.10 21.45
C LEU A 279 -29.08 -6.72 22.42
N GLY A 280 -30.34 -6.62 21.95
CA GLY A 280 -31.51 -6.35 22.79
C GLY A 280 -31.79 -7.46 23.81
N ALA A 281 -31.70 -8.71 23.42
CA ALA A 281 -31.89 -9.85 24.29
C ALA A 281 -30.87 -9.91 25.45
N ALA A 282 -29.64 -9.52 25.19
CA ALA A 282 -28.58 -9.52 26.21
C ALA A 282 -28.66 -8.36 27.22
N HIS A 283 -29.44 -7.32 26.92
CA HIS A 283 -29.71 -6.23 27.88
C HIS A 283 -30.89 -6.51 28.81
N ASN A 284 -31.77 -7.45 28.44
CA ASN A 284 -32.97 -7.79 29.18
C ASN A 284 -32.85 -9.04 30.04
N GLY A 285 -31.69 -9.72 30.03
CA GLY A 285 -31.35 -10.88 30.86
C GLY A 285 -30.23 -10.56 31.84
#